data_d922159c3e7b2ff6466bbe19a0451794
#
_entry.id   d922159c3e7b2ff6466bbe19a0451794
#
_cell.length_a   1.000
_cell.length_b   1.000
_cell.length_c   1.000
_cell.angle_alpha   90.00
_cell.angle_beta   90.00
_cell.angle_gamma   90.00
#
_symmetry.space_group_name_H-M   'P 1'
#
loop_
_entity.id
_entity.type
_entity.pdbx_description
1 polymer ?
#
loop_
_entity_poly.entity_id
_entity_poly.type
_entity_poly.pdbx_seq_one_letter_code
_entity_poly.pdbx_strand_id
1 'polypeptide(L)'
;MRRFAVCWLILVGAVSAAPGWKLILMNGTTVECDGTPIVVNDVYMFRTADGKDAALPADQIDREKTDTANKVTPLPRQWRLIGQSVHERSGAISAVGDANFDAQVLQSGTPALVEFWATWCGYCKKMEPTIQSVAGEYGDRLKVYKLDIDKNPATAQRYGVHALPTLMLFNHGQATGTIRGAADKSMVTRLLAGHL
;
A
#
# COMPACT_ATOMS: atom_id res chain seq x y z
N MET A 1 -44.33 39.33 12.92
CA MET A 1 -43.70 38.34 12.05
C MET A 1 -42.63 39.04 11.22
N ARG A 2 -41.36 39.00 11.66
CA ARG A 2 -40.23 39.60 10.92
C ARG A 2 -39.37 38.45 10.43
N ARG A 3 -39.36 38.24 9.12
CA ARG A 3 -38.47 37.28 8.43
C ARG A 3 -37.10 37.94 8.28
N PHE A 4 -36.09 37.36 8.95
CA PHE A 4 -34.67 37.70 8.72
C PHE A 4 -34.19 36.85 7.55
N ALA A 5 -33.95 37.48 6.41
CA ALA A 5 -33.24 36.89 5.28
C ALA A 5 -31.76 36.98 5.58
N VAL A 6 -31.15 35.84 5.84
CA VAL A 6 -29.67 35.73 5.93
C VAL A 6 -29.11 35.61 4.52
N CYS A 7 -28.54 36.72 4.06
CA CYS A 7 -27.84 36.77 2.77
C CYS A 7 -26.49 36.11 2.94
N TRP A 8 -26.30 34.92 2.40
CA TRP A 8 -24.99 34.28 2.27
C TRP A 8 -24.25 34.96 1.11
N LEU A 9 -23.35 35.87 1.46
CA LEU A 9 -22.34 36.37 0.54
C LEU A 9 -21.33 35.25 0.28
N ILE A 10 -21.49 34.55 -0.85
CA ILE A 10 -20.46 33.68 -1.39
C ILE A 10 -19.36 34.61 -1.92
N LEU A 11 -18.31 34.78 -1.14
CA LEU A 11 -17.07 35.38 -1.61
C LEU A 11 -16.45 34.36 -2.60
N VAL A 12 -16.72 34.57 -3.89
CA VAL A 12 -15.96 33.94 -4.97
C VAL A 12 -14.59 34.65 -4.96
N GLY A 13 -13.71 34.16 -4.08
CA GLY A 13 -12.30 34.51 -4.16
C GLY A 13 -11.79 33.95 -5.50
N ALA A 14 -11.30 34.84 -6.35
CA ALA A 14 -10.53 34.45 -7.51
C ALA A 14 -9.36 33.58 -7.02
N VAL A 15 -9.45 32.26 -7.20
CA VAL A 15 -8.32 31.35 -7.03
C VAL A 15 -7.36 31.73 -8.14
N SER A 16 -6.34 32.52 -7.77
CA SER A 16 -5.18 32.74 -8.64
C SER A 16 -4.68 31.36 -9.03
N ALA A 17 -4.70 31.06 -10.33
CA ALA A 17 -4.17 29.82 -10.85
C ALA A 17 -2.74 29.68 -10.33
N ALA A 18 -2.50 28.70 -9.48
CA ALA A 18 -1.15 28.37 -9.04
C ALA A 18 -0.32 28.08 -10.30
N PRO A 19 0.95 28.49 -10.35
CA PRO A 19 1.81 28.19 -11.49
C PRO A 19 1.74 26.69 -11.75
N GLY A 20 1.51 26.31 -13.01
CA GLY A 20 1.29 24.91 -13.39
C GLY A 20 2.39 24.01 -12.84
N TRP A 21 1.99 22.92 -12.21
CA TRP A 21 2.91 21.90 -11.71
C TRP A 21 3.62 21.21 -12.88
N LYS A 22 4.86 20.84 -12.65
CA LYS A 22 5.68 20.15 -13.64
C LYS A 22 6.05 18.77 -13.11
N LEU A 23 5.62 17.72 -13.79
CA LEU A 23 6.12 16.36 -13.57
C LEU A 23 7.31 16.13 -14.50
N ILE A 24 8.43 15.73 -13.97
CA ILE A 24 9.62 15.37 -14.74
C ILE A 24 9.72 13.85 -14.77
N LEU A 25 9.70 13.30 -15.97
CA LEU A 25 9.78 11.86 -16.18
C LEU A 25 11.23 11.38 -16.10
N MET A 26 11.43 10.10 -15.85
CA MET A 26 12.74 9.46 -15.79
C MET A 26 13.53 9.60 -17.10
N ASN A 27 12.86 9.75 -18.24
CA ASN A 27 13.45 10.02 -19.54
C ASN A 27 13.80 11.51 -19.78
N GLY A 28 13.56 12.39 -18.79
CA GLY A 28 13.80 13.83 -18.88
C GLY A 28 12.67 14.64 -19.51
N THR A 29 11.59 14.02 -19.95
CA THR A 29 10.41 14.74 -20.48
C THR A 29 9.70 15.48 -19.35
N THR A 30 9.25 16.71 -19.61
CA THR A 30 8.45 17.49 -18.66
C THR A 30 6.98 17.48 -19.09
N VAL A 31 6.08 17.17 -18.14
CA VAL A 31 4.63 17.24 -18.31
C VAL A 31 4.10 18.37 -17.46
N GLU A 32 3.45 19.36 -18.07
CA GLU A 32 2.81 20.45 -17.35
C GLU A 32 1.39 20.07 -16.92
N CYS A 33 1.10 20.29 -15.63
CA CYS A 33 -0.17 19.93 -15.02
C CYS A 33 -0.96 21.19 -14.62
N ASP A 34 -2.27 21.14 -14.77
CA ASP A 34 -3.19 22.11 -14.22
C ASP A 34 -3.45 21.74 -12.74
N GLY A 35 -2.73 22.41 -11.83
CA GLY A 35 -2.77 22.13 -10.38
C GLY A 35 -1.83 21.04 -9.91
N THR A 36 -1.89 20.76 -8.62
CA THR A 36 -1.04 19.76 -7.96
C THR A 36 -1.52 18.33 -8.26
N PRO A 37 -0.67 17.43 -8.73
CA PRO A 37 -1.02 16.03 -8.91
C PRO A 37 -1.43 15.35 -7.60
N ILE A 38 -2.39 14.43 -7.68
CA ILE A 38 -2.80 13.56 -6.57
C ILE A 38 -2.12 12.21 -6.76
N VAL A 39 -1.52 11.67 -5.71
CA VAL A 39 -0.89 10.35 -5.75
C VAL A 39 -1.79 9.34 -5.04
N VAL A 40 -2.20 8.31 -5.78
CA VAL A 40 -3.05 7.22 -5.25
C VAL A 40 -2.45 5.89 -5.73
N ASN A 41 -2.10 5.01 -4.80
CA ASN A 41 -1.54 3.68 -5.09
C ASN A 41 -0.35 3.73 -6.08
N ASP A 42 0.62 4.60 -5.82
CA ASP A 42 1.81 4.83 -6.66
C ASP A 42 1.49 5.27 -8.11
N VAL A 43 0.33 5.86 -8.33
CA VAL A 43 -0.06 6.48 -9.59
C VAL A 43 -0.27 7.98 -9.37
N TYR A 44 0.42 8.81 -10.16
CA TYR A 44 0.19 10.24 -10.22
C TYR A 44 -1.00 10.51 -11.13
N MET A 45 -2.10 11.00 -10.55
CA MET A 45 -3.29 11.45 -11.28
C MET A 45 -3.23 12.97 -11.37
N PHE A 46 -3.38 13.50 -12.56
CA PHE A 46 -3.28 14.94 -12.80
C PHE A 46 -4.10 15.35 -14.01
N ARG A 47 -4.37 16.64 -14.12
CA ARG A 47 -4.93 17.24 -15.32
C ARG A 47 -3.81 17.90 -16.10
N THR A 48 -3.72 17.61 -17.38
CA THR A 48 -2.77 18.25 -18.28
C THR A 48 -3.16 19.70 -18.57
N ALA A 49 -2.22 20.51 -19.03
CA ALA A 49 -2.46 21.92 -19.36
C ALA A 49 -3.54 22.12 -20.44
N ASP A 50 -3.81 21.12 -21.29
CA ASP A 50 -4.89 21.10 -22.28
C ASP A 50 -6.24 20.60 -21.71
N GLY A 51 -6.32 20.41 -20.37
CA GLY A 51 -7.54 20.09 -19.64
C GLY A 51 -7.95 18.62 -19.64
N LYS A 52 -7.07 17.69 -20.05
CA LYS A 52 -7.33 16.26 -20.05
C LYS A 52 -6.85 15.62 -18.75
N ASP A 53 -7.62 14.69 -18.23
CA ASP A 53 -7.19 13.88 -17.08
C ASP A 53 -6.20 12.81 -17.55
N ALA A 54 -5.10 12.67 -16.84
CA ALA A 54 -4.02 11.72 -17.13
C ALA A 54 -3.54 11.05 -15.85
N ALA A 55 -2.90 9.89 -16.02
CA ALA A 55 -2.32 9.14 -14.93
C ALA A 55 -0.97 8.56 -15.37
N LEU A 56 0.02 8.62 -14.48
CA LEU A 56 1.36 8.07 -14.71
C LEU A 56 1.81 7.29 -13.48
N PRO A 57 2.37 6.08 -13.64
CA PRO A 57 2.98 5.32 -12.57
C PRO A 57 4.14 6.11 -11.92
N ALA A 58 4.32 5.97 -10.62
CA ALA A 58 5.34 6.71 -9.87
C ALA A 58 6.77 6.35 -10.26
N ASP A 59 7.00 5.15 -10.77
CA ASP A 59 8.30 4.69 -11.28
C ASP A 59 8.75 5.42 -12.55
N GLN A 60 7.83 6.07 -13.26
CA GLN A 60 8.13 6.90 -14.41
C GLN A 60 8.45 8.36 -14.07
N ILE A 61 8.26 8.76 -12.80
CA ILE A 61 8.46 10.13 -12.33
C ILE A 61 9.79 10.28 -11.59
N ASP A 62 10.64 11.18 -12.07
CA ASP A 62 11.82 11.63 -11.34
C ASP A 62 11.39 12.60 -10.24
N ARG A 63 11.18 12.08 -9.04
CA ARG A 63 10.65 12.86 -7.89
C ARG A 63 11.56 14.00 -7.50
N GLU A 64 12.87 13.78 -7.47
CA GLU A 64 13.83 14.80 -7.04
C GLU A 64 13.82 16.01 -7.97
N LYS A 65 13.84 15.77 -9.27
CA LYS A 65 13.75 16.83 -10.27
C LYS A 65 12.36 17.48 -10.28
N THR A 66 11.29 16.70 -10.10
CA THR A 66 9.92 17.19 -10.00
C THR A 66 9.77 18.14 -8.83
N ASP A 67 10.22 17.77 -7.65
CA ASP A 67 10.16 18.61 -6.42
C ASP A 67 10.98 19.89 -6.60
N THR A 68 12.18 19.77 -7.17
CA THR A 68 13.04 20.92 -7.46
C THR A 68 12.38 21.89 -8.46
N ALA A 69 11.80 21.37 -9.53
CA ALA A 69 11.13 22.18 -10.55
C ALA A 69 9.92 22.96 -10.01
N ASN A 70 9.21 22.37 -9.05
CA ASN A 70 8.03 22.98 -8.43
C ASN A 70 8.36 23.78 -7.15
N LYS A 71 9.63 23.94 -6.82
CA LYS A 71 10.11 24.64 -5.61
C LYS A 71 9.49 24.06 -4.33
N VAL A 72 9.22 22.77 -4.32
CA VAL A 72 8.76 22.08 -3.13
C VAL A 72 9.90 22.06 -2.13
N THR A 73 9.72 22.70 -0.97
CA THR A 73 10.72 22.65 0.09
C THR A 73 10.80 21.22 0.60
N PRO A 74 11.95 20.54 0.51
CA PRO A 74 12.07 19.20 1.05
C PRO A 74 11.72 19.21 2.54
N LEU A 75 10.87 18.30 2.98
CA LEU A 75 10.57 18.15 4.40
C LEU A 75 11.88 17.99 5.19
N PRO A 76 12.01 18.64 6.36
CA PRO A 76 13.17 18.46 7.25
C PRO A 76 13.49 16.97 7.40
N ARG A 77 14.79 16.61 7.52
CA ARG A 77 15.25 15.22 7.54
C ARG A 77 14.49 14.35 8.56
N GLN A 78 14.14 14.91 9.71
CA GLN A 78 13.33 14.26 10.75
C GLN A 78 11.89 13.93 10.29
N TRP A 79 11.26 14.78 9.50
CA TRP A 79 9.93 14.57 8.93
C TRP A 79 9.98 13.57 7.77
N ARG A 80 11.11 13.50 7.04
CA ARG A 80 11.35 12.53 5.99
C ARG A 80 11.44 11.12 6.56
N LEU A 81 12.08 10.97 7.74
CA LEU A 81 12.15 9.69 8.47
C LEU A 81 10.77 9.28 9.01
N ILE A 82 9.96 10.22 9.47
CA ILE A 82 8.56 9.95 9.89
C ILE A 82 7.72 9.54 8.67
N GLY A 83 7.85 10.24 7.54
CA GLY A 83 7.16 9.89 6.29
C GLY A 83 7.56 8.51 5.75
N GLN A 84 8.85 8.17 5.80
CA GLN A 84 9.35 6.84 5.44
C GLN A 84 8.82 5.77 6.39
N SER A 85 8.82 6.04 7.70
CA SER A 85 8.30 5.10 8.69
C SER A 85 6.78 4.88 8.58
N VAL A 86 6.03 5.86 8.08
CA VAL A 86 4.59 5.71 7.80
C VAL A 86 4.36 4.95 6.49
N HIS A 87 5.21 5.16 5.47
CA HIS A 87 5.12 4.42 4.20
C HIS A 87 5.60 2.97 4.33
N GLU A 88 6.64 2.73 5.17
CA GLU A 88 7.12 1.38 5.49
C GLU A 88 6.17 0.62 6.45
N ARG A 89 5.32 1.32 7.21
CA ARG A 89 4.39 0.70 8.17
C ARG A 89 3.03 0.38 7.57
N SER A 90 2.62 1.05 6.51
CA SER A 90 1.30 0.84 5.90
C SER A 90 1.39 -0.23 4.83
N GLY A 91 1.10 -1.47 5.22
CA GLY A 91 0.95 -2.58 4.29
C GLY A 91 2.24 -3.23 3.80
N ALA A 92 3.36 -3.08 4.54
CA ALA A 92 4.60 -3.77 4.20
C ALA A 92 4.45 -5.28 4.33
N ILE A 93 4.78 -6.00 3.26
CA ILE A 93 4.90 -7.46 3.28
C ILE A 93 6.34 -7.80 3.69
N SER A 94 6.50 -8.53 4.79
CA SER A 94 7.81 -8.90 5.33
C SER A 94 8.07 -10.39 5.16
N ALA A 95 9.34 -10.78 5.07
CA ALA A 95 9.73 -12.17 5.10
C ALA A 95 9.77 -12.68 6.54
N VAL A 96 9.31 -13.92 6.75
CA VAL A 96 9.40 -14.63 8.03
C VAL A 96 9.90 -16.05 7.76
N GLY A 97 10.55 -16.65 8.72
CA GLY A 97 11.08 -18.01 8.61
C GLY A 97 11.20 -18.72 9.95
N ASP A 98 11.73 -19.93 9.93
CA ASP A 98 11.83 -20.82 11.10
C ASP A 98 12.45 -20.14 12.32
N ALA A 99 13.46 -19.28 12.11
CA ALA A 99 14.20 -18.61 13.19
C ALA A 99 13.40 -17.51 13.91
N ASN A 100 12.43 -16.87 13.25
CA ASN A 100 11.75 -15.69 13.79
C ASN A 100 10.22 -15.78 13.75
N PHE A 101 9.67 -16.90 13.31
CA PHE A 101 8.22 -17.10 13.17
C PHE A 101 7.50 -16.87 14.49
N ASP A 102 7.95 -17.49 15.55
CA ASP A 102 7.28 -17.40 16.86
C ASP A 102 7.28 -15.95 17.37
N ALA A 103 8.40 -15.25 17.25
CA ALA A 103 8.51 -13.87 17.70
C ALA A 103 7.68 -12.89 16.83
N GLN A 104 7.70 -13.07 15.52
CA GLN A 104 7.06 -12.13 14.60
C GLN A 104 5.57 -12.40 14.40
N VAL A 105 5.15 -13.67 14.42
CA VAL A 105 3.79 -14.10 14.11
C VAL A 105 3.02 -14.47 15.36
N LEU A 106 3.53 -15.40 16.19
CA LEU A 106 2.78 -15.92 17.33
C LEU A 106 2.73 -14.94 18.51
N GLN A 107 3.80 -14.20 18.75
CA GLN A 107 3.88 -13.18 19.79
C GLN A 107 3.44 -11.79 19.31
N SER A 108 2.88 -11.72 18.11
CA SER A 108 2.36 -10.46 17.56
C SER A 108 1.11 -10.03 18.34
N GLY A 109 1.09 -8.77 18.80
CA GLY A 109 -0.11 -8.14 19.32
C GLY A 109 -1.15 -7.74 18.25
N THR A 110 -0.80 -7.91 16.98
CA THR A 110 -1.64 -7.60 15.81
C THR A 110 -1.86 -8.90 15.04
N PRO A 111 -3.06 -9.16 14.49
CA PRO A 111 -3.29 -10.30 13.61
C PRO A 111 -2.27 -10.36 12.47
N ALA A 112 -1.84 -11.55 12.12
CA ALA A 112 -0.82 -11.80 11.11
C ALA A 112 -1.32 -12.77 10.03
N LEU A 113 -1.29 -12.33 8.77
CA LEU A 113 -1.56 -13.16 7.61
C LEU A 113 -0.22 -13.66 7.05
N VAL A 114 -0.05 -14.97 6.96
CA VAL A 114 1.16 -15.59 6.43
C VAL A 114 0.85 -16.32 5.13
N GLU A 115 1.52 -15.94 4.04
CA GLU A 115 1.55 -16.68 2.80
C GLU A 115 2.71 -17.68 2.82
N PHE A 116 2.40 -18.96 2.79
CA PHE A 116 3.37 -20.02 2.51
C PHE A 116 3.51 -20.16 1.01
N TRP A 117 4.71 -19.96 0.50
CA TRP A 117 5.01 -19.89 -0.92
C TRP A 117 6.35 -20.54 -1.26
N ALA A 118 6.67 -20.64 -2.56
CA ALA A 118 7.99 -21.04 -3.05
C ALA A 118 8.31 -20.31 -4.37
N THR A 119 9.60 -20.21 -4.69
CA THR A 119 10.07 -19.52 -5.91
C THR A 119 9.53 -20.12 -7.22
N TRP A 120 9.29 -21.43 -7.23
CA TRP A 120 8.74 -22.19 -8.37
C TRP A 120 7.21 -22.15 -8.44
N CYS A 121 6.52 -21.62 -7.43
CA CYS A 121 5.05 -21.62 -7.35
C CYS A 121 4.44 -20.55 -8.28
N GLY A 122 3.95 -20.94 -9.44
CA GLY A 122 3.32 -20.03 -10.40
C GLY A 122 2.03 -19.37 -9.89
N TYR A 123 1.23 -20.06 -9.10
CA TYR A 123 0.00 -19.52 -8.50
C TYR A 123 0.31 -18.51 -7.39
N CYS A 124 1.40 -18.68 -6.64
CA CYS A 124 1.85 -17.70 -5.66
C CYS A 124 2.20 -16.37 -6.35
N LYS A 125 2.91 -16.44 -7.48
CA LYS A 125 3.24 -15.23 -8.26
C LYS A 125 1.98 -14.52 -8.78
N LYS A 126 0.95 -15.26 -9.19
CA LYS A 126 -0.32 -14.67 -9.63
C LYS A 126 -1.09 -14.04 -8.48
N MET A 127 -0.88 -14.49 -7.25
CA MET A 127 -1.54 -13.97 -6.06
C MET A 127 -0.87 -12.73 -5.45
N GLU A 128 0.37 -12.42 -5.86
CA GLU A 128 1.14 -11.29 -5.35
C GLU A 128 0.37 -9.95 -5.33
N PRO A 129 -0.32 -9.54 -6.42
CA PRO A 129 -1.09 -8.30 -6.42
C PRO A 129 -2.25 -8.31 -5.40
N THR A 130 -2.85 -9.48 -5.17
CA THR A 130 -3.91 -9.65 -4.16
C THR A 130 -3.36 -9.43 -2.76
N ILE A 131 -2.22 -10.06 -2.44
CA ILE A 131 -1.57 -9.92 -1.13
C ILE A 131 -1.11 -8.49 -0.89
N GLN A 132 -0.52 -7.82 -1.89
CA GLN A 132 -0.15 -6.41 -1.81
C GLN A 132 -1.35 -5.51 -1.57
N SER A 133 -2.46 -5.75 -2.29
CA SER A 133 -3.70 -4.99 -2.12
C SER A 133 -4.29 -5.16 -0.71
N VAL A 134 -4.27 -6.37 -0.16
CA VAL A 134 -4.73 -6.64 1.21
C VAL A 134 -3.81 -5.96 2.23
N ALA A 135 -2.50 -6.10 2.08
CA ALA A 135 -1.54 -5.45 2.97
C ALA A 135 -1.76 -3.92 3.01
N GLY A 136 -1.90 -3.29 1.84
CA GLY A 136 -2.17 -1.86 1.75
C GLY A 136 -3.50 -1.43 2.35
N GLU A 137 -4.57 -2.21 2.16
CA GLU A 137 -5.91 -1.88 2.68
C GLU A 137 -6.00 -1.95 4.21
N TYR A 138 -5.38 -2.96 4.79
CA TYR A 138 -5.47 -3.17 6.25
C TYR A 138 -4.38 -2.41 7.03
N GLY A 139 -3.25 -2.07 6.39
CA GLY A 139 -2.17 -1.29 6.99
C GLY A 139 -1.73 -1.85 8.34
N ASP A 140 -1.64 -1.00 9.35
CA ASP A 140 -1.18 -1.38 10.70
C ASP A 140 -2.12 -2.34 11.46
N ARG A 141 -3.34 -2.58 10.96
CA ARG A 141 -4.30 -3.51 11.57
C ARG A 141 -3.99 -4.98 11.25
N LEU A 142 -3.17 -5.25 10.24
CA LEU A 142 -2.81 -6.59 9.80
C LEU A 142 -1.33 -6.62 9.44
N LYS A 143 -0.57 -7.50 10.04
CA LYS A 143 0.78 -7.83 9.59
C LYS A 143 0.70 -8.87 8.48
N VAL A 144 1.42 -8.63 7.39
CA VAL A 144 1.45 -9.58 6.27
C VAL A 144 2.86 -10.12 6.09
N TYR A 145 2.98 -11.43 6.07
CA TYR A 145 4.25 -12.13 5.95
C TYR A 145 4.25 -13.11 4.79
N LYS A 146 5.44 -13.34 4.24
CA LYS A 146 5.71 -14.42 3.28
C LYS A 146 6.74 -15.38 3.87
N LEU A 147 6.44 -16.68 3.84
CA LEU A 147 7.32 -17.75 4.28
C LEU A 147 7.65 -18.66 3.10
N ASP A 148 8.92 -18.67 2.72
CA ASP A 148 9.45 -19.58 1.68
C ASP A 148 9.63 -20.98 2.29
N ILE A 149 8.81 -21.95 1.85
CA ILE A 149 8.79 -23.30 2.43
C ILE A 149 10.06 -24.11 2.15
N ASP A 150 10.77 -23.80 1.04
CA ASP A 150 12.00 -24.49 0.68
C ASP A 150 13.15 -24.10 1.66
N LYS A 151 13.08 -22.86 2.18
CA LYS A 151 14.07 -22.35 3.15
C LYS A 151 13.66 -22.55 4.60
N ASN A 152 12.36 -22.80 4.84
CA ASN A 152 11.77 -22.87 6.18
C ASN A 152 10.87 -24.09 6.33
N PRO A 153 11.43 -25.30 6.16
CA PRO A 153 10.64 -26.53 6.14
C PRO A 153 10.03 -26.89 7.52
N ALA A 154 10.66 -26.47 8.62
CA ALA A 154 10.18 -26.80 9.96
C ALA A 154 8.84 -26.10 10.25
N THR A 155 8.69 -24.82 9.92
CA THR A 155 7.43 -24.10 10.07
C THR A 155 6.37 -24.64 9.11
N ALA A 156 6.72 -24.90 7.85
CA ALA A 156 5.79 -25.47 6.88
C ALA A 156 5.23 -26.81 7.36
N GLN A 157 6.10 -27.69 7.90
CA GLN A 157 5.71 -28.99 8.48
C GLN A 157 4.84 -28.81 9.73
N ARG A 158 5.21 -27.92 10.65
CA ARG A 158 4.47 -27.60 11.89
C ARG A 158 3.03 -27.24 11.61
N TYR A 159 2.75 -26.52 10.52
CA TYR A 159 1.39 -26.11 10.13
C TYR A 159 0.75 -26.98 9.05
N GLY A 160 1.36 -28.10 8.68
CA GLY A 160 0.80 -29.05 7.73
C GLY A 160 0.57 -28.43 6.33
N VAL A 161 1.54 -27.63 5.86
CA VAL A 161 1.47 -27.00 4.53
C VAL A 161 1.91 -28.01 3.47
N HIS A 162 0.94 -28.54 2.73
CA HIS A 162 1.18 -29.54 1.67
C HIS A 162 0.82 -29.03 0.26
N ALA A 163 0.29 -27.82 0.15
CA ALA A 163 -0.10 -27.20 -1.11
C ALA A 163 0.26 -25.72 -1.13
N LEU A 164 0.57 -25.17 -2.30
CA LEU A 164 0.92 -23.77 -2.48
C LEU A 164 0.04 -23.06 -3.53
N PRO A 165 -0.29 -21.80 -3.31
CA PRO A 165 -0.10 -21.05 -2.07
C PRO A 165 -0.98 -21.57 -0.94
N THR A 166 -0.57 -21.38 0.32
CA THR A 166 -1.43 -21.51 1.50
C THR A 166 -1.36 -20.21 2.28
N LEU A 167 -2.52 -19.63 2.55
CA LEU A 167 -2.67 -18.48 3.44
C LEU A 167 -3.15 -18.95 4.81
N MET A 168 -2.49 -18.51 5.86
CA MET A 168 -2.94 -18.73 7.25
C MET A 168 -3.04 -17.41 8.00
N LEU A 169 -4.16 -17.22 8.67
CA LEU A 169 -4.38 -16.12 9.60
C LEU A 169 -4.03 -16.57 11.00
N PHE A 170 -3.17 -15.81 11.65
CA PHE A 170 -2.79 -15.97 13.04
C PHE A 170 -3.34 -14.82 13.86
N ASN A 171 -3.99 -15.16 14.98
CA ASN A 171 -4.47 -14.17 15.93
C ASN A 171 -4.23 -14.69 17.35
N HIS A 172 -3.68 -13.84 18.23
CA HIS A 172 -3.31 -14.22 19.61
C HIS A 172 -2.47 -15.50 19.70
N GLY A 173 -1.51 -15.67 18.78
CA GLY A 173 -0.59 -16.82 18.76
C GLY A 173 -1.17 -18.11 18.20
N GLN A 174 -2.38 -18.10 17.68
CA GLN A 174 -3.06 -19.28 17.14
C GLN A 174 -3.44 -19.10 15.66
N ALA A 175 -3.36 -20.17 14.89
CA ALA A 175 -3.90 -20.20 13.54
C ALA A 175 -5.44 -20.25 13.62
N THR A 176 -6.11 -19.18 13.17
CA THR A 176 -7.57 -19.02 13.28
C THR A 176 -8.28 -19.25 11.95
N GLY A 177 -7.55 -19.28 10.84
CA GLY A 177 -8.14 -19.54 9.53
C GLY A 177 -7.10 -19.91 8.48
N THR A 178 -7.53 -20.64 7.45
CA THR A 178 -6.64 -21.14 6.39
C THR A 178 -7.36 -21.12 5.04
N ILE A 179 -6.66 -20.65 4.01
CA ILE A 179 -7.05 -20.84 2.60
C ILE A 179 -5.95 -21.62 1.91
N ARG A 180 -6.31 -22.72 1.23
CA ARG A 180 -5.39 -23.54 0.43
C ARG A 180 -5.64 -23.29 -1.05
N GLY A 181 -4.59 -23.04 -1.81
CA GLY A 181 -4.65 -22.68 -3.22
C GLY A 181 -4.80 -21.17 -3.46
N ALA A 182 -4.85 -20.80 -4.75
CA ALA A 182 -4.99 -19.41 -5.14
C ALA A 182 -6.33 -18.83 -4.68
N ALA A 183 -6.30 -17.61 -4.14
CA ALA A 183 -7.46 -16.91 -3.62
C ALA A 183 -7.56 -15.51 -4.24
N ASP A 184 -8.77 -15.07 -4.50
CA ASP A 184 -9.04 -13.67 -4.80
C ASP A 184 -9.13 -12.81 -3.54
N LYS A 185 -9.17 -11.50 -3.72
CA LYS A 185 -9.23 -10.54 -2.60
C LYS A 185 -10.46 -10.77 -1.71
N SER A 186 -11.60 -11.12 -2.29
CA SER A 186 -12.84 -11.33 -1.56
C SER A 186 -12.76 -12.54 -0.60
N MET A 187 -12.06 -13.59 -1.01
CA MET A 187 -11.81 -14.77 -0.18
C MET A 187 -10.89 -14.41 1.00
N VAL A 188 -9.82 -13.65 0.73
CA VAL A 188 -8.90 -13.20 1.79
C VAL A 188 -9.61 -12.25 2.75
N THR A 189 -10.39 -11.30 2.26
CA THR A 189 -11.17 -10.39 3.11
C THR A 189 -12.16 -11.14 4.00
N ARG A 190 -12.82 -12.19 3.49
CA ARG A 190 -13.69 -13.05 4.32
C ARG A 190 -12.93 -13.81 5.39
N LEU A 191 -11.72 -14.29 5.09
CA LEU A 191 -10.87 -14.93 6.10
C LEU A 191 -10.53 -13.96 7.23
N LEU A 192 -10.31 -12.67 6.92
CA LEU A 192 -9.96 -11.62 7.88
C LEU A 192 -11.18 -11.13 8.68
N ALA A 193 -12.39 -11.27 8.12
CA ALA A 193 -13.62 -10.78 8.76
C ALA A 193 -13.85 -11.45 10.13
N GLY A 194 -14.03 -10.65 11.16
CA GLY A 194 -14.21 -11.13 12.54
C GLY A 194 -12.92 -11.28 13.35
N HIS A 195 -11.76 -11.00 12.74
CA HIS A 195 -10.45 -11.04 13.40
C HIS A 195 -9.72 -9.69 13.44
N LEU A 196 -10.28 -8.67 12.77
CA LEU A 196 -9.71 -7.31 12.62
C LEU A 196 -10.69 -6.23 13.10
#